data_49282df30d844cbf056ec98bbbe6f8fc
#
_entry.id   49282df30d844cbf056ec98bbbe6f8fc
#
_cell.length_a   1.000
_cell.length_b   1.000
_cell.length_c   1.000
_cell.angle_alpha   90.00
_cell.angle_beta   90.00
_cell.angle_gamma   90.00
#
_symmetry.space_group_name_H-M   'P 1'
#
loop_
_entity.id
_entity.type
_entity.pdbx_description
1 polymer ?
#
loop_
_entity_poly.entity_id
_entity_poly.type
_entity_poly.pdbx_seq_one_letter_code
_entity_poly.pdbx_strand_id
1 'polypeptide(L)'
;LNRLEGMFAFCLVDRERGVALAARDPLGIKPLYMMHAGTTVAFASEMRSLFRLHQPQVDEEALAELITFGWAAGRLSNCRGIERLPGGTLVTVPLAGGTPSERRFCDPLGTLRPDPELGRADAEERVHAALEESVKAHLASDVGYAVQLSGGVDSSLVAALAQEETSGRLSSFAVSLGDHPYDEGRYRDMVVQRYGLDHHEVAVSAADYASALPRAVRHMEGPLPHGGCVTLM
;
A
#
# COMPACT_ATOMS: atom_id res chain seq x y z
N LEU A 1 -13.38 -1.83 15.52
CA LEU A 1 -12.20 -1.96 14.65
C LEU A 1 -11.58 -3.36 14.75
N ASN A 2 -11.43 -3.94 15.92
CA ASN A 2 -10.78 -5.25 16.12
C ASN A 2 -11.47 -6.45 15.43
N ARG A 3 -12.62 -6.22 14.77
CA ARG A 3 -13.34 -7.22 13.97
C ARG A 3 -13.23 -6.96 12.46
N LEU A 4 -12.51 -5.91 12.08
CA LEU A 4 -12.25 -5.62 10.67
C LEU A 4 -10.92 -6.27 10.27
N GLU A 5 -11.00 -7.16 9.32
CA GLU A 5 -9.85 -7.77 8.67
C GLU A 5 -9.69 -7.19 7.27
N GLY A 6 -8.45 -6.96 6.85
CA GLY A 6 -8.13 -6.45 5.52
C GLY A 6 -7.62 -5.01 5.48
N MET A 7 -7.61 -4.45 4.29
CA MET A 7 -7.06 -3.14 3.96
C MET A 7 -8.15 -2.08 3.94
N PHE A 8 -8.07 -1.08 4.81
CA PHE A 8 -9.07 -0.03 4.86
C PHE A 8 -8.51 1.33 5.28
N ALA A 9 -9.16 2.36 4.77
CA ALA A 9 -9.12 3.72 5.30
C ALA A 9 -10.53 4.30 5.16
N PHE A 10 -11.10 4.84 6.23
CA PHE A 10 -12.42 5.40 6.19
C PHE A 10 -12.59 6.60 7.12
N CYS A 11 -13.59 7.41 6.83
CA CYS A 11 -14.12 8.42 7.73
C CYS A 11 -15.64 8.19 7.88
N LEU A 12 -16.10 8.05 9.11
CA LEU A 12 -17.50 7.83 9.49
C LEU A 12 -17.98 9.01 10.33
N VAL A 13 -19.14 9.57 10.00
CA VAL A 13 -19.77 10.61 10.80
C VAL A 13 -20.94 10.02 11.59
N ASP A 14 -20.80 10.00 12.92
CA ASP A 14 -21.85 9.62 13.86
C ASP A 14 -22.51 10.90 14.42
N ARG A 15 -23.66 11.24 13.86
CA ARG A 15 -24.39 12.45 14.25
C ARG A 15 -25.07 12.35 15.62
N GLU A 16 -25.43 11.12 16.02
CA GLU A 16 -26.07 10.89 17.33
C GLU A 16 -25.07 11.09 18.46
N ARG A 17 -23.83 10.61 18.26
CA ARG A 17 -22.73 10.81 19.21
C ARG A 17 -22.00 12.14 19.02
N GLY A 18 -22.30 12.87 17.96
CA GLY A 18 -21.66 14.14 17.67
C GLY A 18 -20.18 14.03 17.35
N VAL A 19 -19.74 12.94 16.69
CA VAL A 19 -18.32 12.70 16.37
C VAL A 19 -18.13 12.26 14.92
N ALA A 20 -16.97 12.58 14.36
CA ALA A 20 -16.43 11.91 13.18
C ALA A 20 -15.27 10.99 13.59
N LEU A 21 -15.21 9.82 13.00
CA LEU A 21 -14.21 8.78 13.25
C LEU A 21 -13.43 8.55 11.96
N ALA A 22 -12.10 8.69 11.98
CA ALA A 22 -11.26 8.34 10.87
C ALA A 22 -10.29 7.23 11.29
N ALA A 23 -10.23 6.15 10.54
CA ALA A 23 -9.39 5.01 10.86
C ALA A 23 -8.64 4.49 9.65
N ARG A 24 -7.41 3.99 9.90
CA ARG A 24 -6.54 3.39 8.92
C ARG A 24 -6.17 1.97 9.34
N ASP A 25 -6.12 1.05 8.39
CA ASP A 25 -5.81 -0.36 8.64
C ASP A 25 -4.51 -0.56 9.42
N PRO A 26 -4.32 -1.74 10.06
CA PRO A 26 -3.17 -1.99 10.95
C PRO A 26 -1.80 -1.75 10.32
N LEU A 27 -1.61 -2.08 9.05
CA LEU A 27 -0.35 -1.92 8.32
C LEU A 27 -0.26 -0.59 7.55
N GLY A 28 -1.37 0.19 7.49
CA GLY A 28 -1.43 1.44 6.74
C GLY A 28 -1.34 1.23 5.23
N ILE A 29 -1.89 0.14 4.71
CA ILE A 29 -1.87 -0.17 3.27
C ILE A 29 -2.69 0.85 2.50
N LYS A 30 -3.90 1.19 2.98
CA LYS A 30 -4.69 2.23 2.35
C LYS A 30 -4.23 3.61 2.82
N PRO A 31 -4.03 4.59 1.91
CA PRO A 31 -3.61 5.93 2.30
C PRO A 31 -4.72 6.67 3.06
N LEU A 32 -4.33 7.41 4.08
CA LEU A 32 -5.20 8.35 4.80
C LEU A 32 -4.39 9.52 5.31
N TYR A 33 -4.70 10.70 4.80
CA TYR A 33 -4.10 11.97 5.21
C TYR A 33 -5.09 12.77 6.03
N MET A 34 -4.57 13.52 6.99
CA MET A 34 -5.31 14.43 7.84
C MET A 34 -4.71 15.84 7.74
N MET A 35 -5.57 16.81 7.66
CA MET A 35 -5.23 18.22 7.80
C MET A 35 -6.03 18.82 8.96
N HIS A 36 -5.35 19.62 9.78
CA HIS A 36 -6.00 20.41 10.83
C HIS A 36 -5.65 21.88 10.63
N ALA A 37 -6.65 22.71 10.33
CA ALA A 37 -6.48 24.15 10.12
C ALA A 37 -7.56 24.92 10.88
N GLY A 38 -7.18 25.56 11.98
CA GLY A 38 -8.10 26.25 12.87
C GLY A 38 -9.16 25.30 13.44
N THR A 39 -10.43 25.51 13.10
CA THR A 39 -11.55 24.66 13.51
C THR A 39 -11.88 23.55 12.52
N THR A 40 -11.19 23.50 11.39
CA THR A 40 -11.45 22.54 10.32
C THR A 40 -10.52 21.34 10.44
N VAL A 41 -11.08 20.13 10.45
CA VAL A 41 -10.36 18.87 10.30
C VAL A 41 -10.85 18.23 9.01
N ALA A 42 -9.93 17.85 8.15
CA ALA A 42 -10.24 17.20 6.88
C ALA A 42 -9.41 15.93 6.68
N PHE A 43 -10.01 14.94 6.04
CA PHE A 43 -9.36 13.67 5.71
C PHE A 43 -9.46 13.39 4.21
N ALA A 44 -8.43 12.79 3.63
CA ALA A 44 -8.44 12.37 2.24
C ALA A 44 -7.48 11.20 2.03
N SER A 45 -7.69 10.43 0.97
CA SER A 45 -6.74 9.41 0.52
C SER A 45 -5.61 9.99 -0.34
N GLU A 46 -5.77 11.21 -0.86
CA GLU A 46 -4.77 11.96 -1.65
C GLU A 46 -4.62 13.37 -1.07
N MET A 47 -3.37 13.83 -0.90
CA MET A 47 -3.08 15.16 -0.34
C MET A 47 -3.66 16.29 -1.19
N ARG A 48 -3.59 16.18 -2.52
CA ARG A 48 -4.09 17.20 -3.44
C ARG A 48 -5.58 17.48 -3.29
N SER A 49 -6.36 16.54 -2.77
CA SER A 49 -7.76 16.77 -2.43
C SER A 49 -7.93 17.80 -1.32
N LEU A 50 -6.92 17.93 -0.44
CA LEU A 50 -6.89 18.89 0.66
C LEU A 50 -6.36 20.28 0.24
N PHE A 51 -5.74 20.41 -0.92
CA PHE A 51 -5.15 21.68 -1.39
C PHE A 51 -6.19 22.79 -1.66
N ARG A 52 -7.46 22.45 -1.73
CA ARG A 52 -8.53 23.45 -1.78
C ARG A 52 -8.80 24.12 -0.43
N LEU A 53 -8.43 23.46 0.66
CA LEU A 53 -8.59 23.92 2.03
C LEU A 53 -7.29 24.44 2.64
N HIS A 54 -6.16 24.05 2.08
CA HIS A 54 -4.82 24.37 2.55
C HIS A 54 -3.89 24.61 1.36
N GLN A 55 -3.24 25.77 1.34
CA GLN A 55 -2.26 26.07 0.30
C GLN A 55 -1.04 25.15 0.48
N PRO A 56 -0.68 24.37 -0.53
CA PRO A 56 0.43 23.43 -0.41
C PRO A 56 1.75 24.16 -0.21
N GLN A 57 2.52 23.73 0.77
CA GLN A 57 3.89 24.14 1.03
C GLN A 57 4.73 22.88 1.21
N VAL A 58 5.88 22.83 0.56
CA VAL A 58 6.78 21.68 0.68
C VAL A 58 7.25 21.55 2.13
N ASP A 59 7.21 20.34 2.64
CA ASP A 59 7.82 19.97 3.91
C ASP A 59 9.27 19.55 3.66
N GLU A 60 10.22 20.37 4.11
CA GLU A 60 11.64 20.17 3.86
C GLU A 60 12.21 18.98 4.62
N GLU A 61 11.66 18.67 5.80
CA GLU A 61 12.07 17.50 6.60
C GLU A 61 11.61 16.21 5.89
N ALA A 62 10.36 16.14 5.46
CA ALA A 62 9.85 15.03 4.69
C ALA A 62 10.61 14.84 3.37
N LEU A 63 10.97 15.93 2.71
CA LEU A 63 11.78 15.89 1.48
C LEU A 63 13.19 15.37 1.75
N ALA A 64 13.83 15.79 2.84
CA ALA A 64 15.15 15.30 3.23
C ALA A 64 15.13 13.80 3.54
N GLU A 65 14.12 13.32 4.27
CA GLU A 65 13.96 11.89 4.53
C GLU A 65 13.70 11.10 3.24
N LEU A 66 12.84 11.61 2.37
CA LEU A 66 12.53 10.97 1.11
C LEU A 66 13.76 10.83 0.21
N ILE A 67 14.60 11.85 0.13
CA ILE A 67 15.86 11.81 -0.64
C ILE A 67 16.85 10.83 0.00
N THR A 68 16.89 10.75 1.32
CA THR A 68 17.85 9.92 2.05
C THR A 68 17.46 8.45 2.10
N PHE A 69 16.18 8.17 2.37
CA PHE A 69 15.68 6.82 2.64
C PHE A 69 14.73 6.29 1.57
N GLY A 70 14.32 7.11 0.61
CA GLY A 70 13.31 6.77 -0.39
C GLY A 70 11.86 6.92 0.08
N TRP A 71 11.62 7.25 1.35
CA TRP A 71 10.28 7.52 1.92
C TRP A 71 10.37 8.49 3.09
N ALA A 72 9.28 9.20 3.37
CA ALA A 72 9.11 9.97 4.58
C ALA A 72 8.54 9.09 5.70
N ALA A 73 9.16 9.13 6.88
CA ALA A 73 8.80 8.27 8.00
C ALA A 73 7.60 8.78 8.79
N GLY A 74 6.98 7.88 9.54
CA GLY A 74 5.94 8.22 10.51
C GLY A 74 4.76 8.97 9.92
N ARG A 75 4.54 10.19 10.42
CA ARG A 75 3.41 11.06 10.05
C ARG A 75 3.74 12.06 8.95
N LEU A 76 5.00 12.23 8.62
CA LEU A 76 5.43 13.20 7.63
C LEU A 76 4.77 12.94 6.27
N SER A 77 4.36 14.01 5.63
CA SER A 77 3.94 14.03 4.24
C SER A 77 4.76 15.06 3.47
N ASN A 78 4.72 15.03 2.15
CA ASN A 78 5.45 16.00 1.32
C ASN A 78 4.90 17.44 1.44
N CYS A 79 3.83 17.63 2.19
CA CYS A 79 3.15 18.91 2.33
C CYS A 79 3.01 19.30 3.80
N ARG A 80 3.59 20.45 4.17
CA ARG A 80 3.50 21.02 5.52
C ARG A 80 2.04 21.24 5.92
N GLY A 81 1.68 20.83 7.14
CA GLY A 81 0.32 20.94 7.67
C GLY A 81 -0.65 19.85 7.21
N ILE A 82 -0.19 18.89 6.43
CA ILE A 82 -0.90 17.68 6.09
C ILE A 82 -0.10 16.49 6.65
N GLU A 83 -0.72 15.67 7.46
CA GLU A 83 -0.09 14.51 8.07
C GLU A 83 -0.63 13.22 7.46
N ARG A 84 0.21 12.22 7.32
CA ARG A 84 -0.19 10.85 7.01
C ARG A 84 -0.52 10.13 8.31
N LEU A 85 -1.75 9.63 8.45
CA LEU A 85 -2.11 8.85 9.64
C LEU A 85 -1.32 7.54 9.68
N PRO A 86 -0.69 7.18 10.80
CA PRO A 86 -0.04 5.88 10.96
C PRO A 86 -1.03 4.72 10.83
N GLY A 87 -0.54 3.54 10.44
CA GLY A 87 -1.33 2.31 10.48
C GLY A 87 -1.83 1.99 11.89
N GLY A 88 -2.99 1.33 11.98
CA GLY A 88 -3.59 0.96 13.26
C GLY A 88 -4.11 2.12 14.09
N THR A 89 -4.35 3.28 13.49
CA THR A 89 -4.75 4.52 14.17
C THR A 89 -6.23 4.83 13.97
N LEU A 90 -6.88 5.28 15.04
CA LEU A 90 -8.22 5.87 15.05
C LEU A 90 -8.13 7.30 15.55
N VAL A 91 -8.65 8.23 14.77
CA VAL A 91 -8.86 9.63 15.15
C VAL A 91 -10.35 9.86 15.41
N THR A 92 -10.68 10.51 16.53
CA THR A 92 -12.04 10.96 16.87
C THR A 92 -12.09 12.47 16.88
N VAL A 93 -12.96 13.04 16.07
CA VAL A 93 -13.16 14.49 15.92
C VAL A 93 -14.53 14.87 16.46
N PRO A 94 -14.66 15.70 17.52
CA PRO A 94 -15.94 16.22 17.98
C PRO A 94 -16.57 17.15 16.93
N LEU A 95 -17.83 16.93 16.54
CA LEU A 95 -18.53 17.77 15.55
C LEU A 95 -18.91 19.16 16.09
N ALA A 96 -19.04 19.27 17.41
CA ALA A 96 -19.30 20.56 18.07
C ALA A 96 -18.05 21.45 18.18
N GLY A 97 -16.92 21.02 17.65
CA GLY A 97 -15.62 21.66 17.80
C GLY A 97 -14.85 21.07 18.98
N GLY A 98 -13.55 21.35 18.99
CA GLY A 98 -12.61 20.83 20.00
C GLY A 98 -11.41 20.14 19.35
N THR A 99 -10.50 19.66 20.18
CA THR A 99 -9.28 19.00 19.73
C THR A 99 -9.57 17.55 19.34
N PRO A 100 -9.17 17.10 18.15
CA PRO A 100 -9.23 15.68 17.80
C PRO A 100 -8.43 14.84 18.81
N SER A 101 -8.94 13.69 19.16
CA SER A 101 -8.24 12.70 19.96
C SER A 101 -7.81 11.52 19.08
N GLU A 102 -6.67 10.97 19.39
CA GLU A 102 -6.10 9.86 18.65
C GLU A 102 -5.80 8.68 19.58
N ARG A 103 -6.04 7.47 19.09
CA ARG A 103 -5.58 6.25 19.74
C ARG A 103 -5.10 5.23 18.74
N ARG A 104 -4.08 4.48 19.10
CA ARG A 104 -3.66 3.29 18.38
C ARG A 104 -4.55 2.11 18.79
N PHE A 105 -5.26 1.51 17.84
CA PHE A 105 -6.10 0.34 18.12
C PHE A 105 -5.39 -0.98 17.81
N CYS A 106 -4.36 -0.94 16.96
CA CYS A 106 -3.53 -2.08 16.62
C CYS A 106 -2.08 -1.63 16.43
N ASP A 107 -1.15 -2.40 16.98
CA ASP A 107 0.29 -2.26 16.80
C ASP A 107 0.90 -3.63 16.46
N PRO A 108 0.92 -4.02 15.17
CA PRO A 108 1.42 -5.34 14.78
C PRO A 108 2.86 -5.60 15.20
N LEU A 109 3.72 -4.58 15.12
CA LEU A 109 5.13 -4.70 15.48
C LEU A 109 5.36 -4.73 17.00
N GLY A 110 4.59 -3.94 17.75
CA GLY A 110 4.69 -3.87 19.20
C GLY A 110 4.25 -5.15 19.92
N THR A 111 3.51 -6.02 19.24
CA THR A 111 3.06 -7.32 19.77
C THR A 111 4.01 -8.48 19.45
N LEU A 112 4.98 -8.27 18.56
CA LEU A 112 5.95 -9.30 18.22
C LEU A 112 6.76 -9.74 19.44
N ARG A 113 6.90 -11.04 19.60
CA ARG A 113 7.74 -11.65 20.61
C ARG A 113 8.63 -12.70 19.94
N PRO A 114 9.94 -12.60 20.08
CA PRO A 114 10.84 -13.67 19.64
C PRO A 114 10.49 -14.99 20.33
N ASP A 115 10.50 -16.07 19.58
CA ASP A 115 10.37 -17.43 20.09
C ASP A 115 11.70 -18.16 19.84
N PRO A 116 12.62 -18.15 20.81
CA PRO A 116 13.96 -18.74 20.62
C PRO A 116 13.94 -20.27 20.52
N GLU A 117 12.85 -20.92 20.94
CA GLU A 117 12.69 -22.37 20.86
C GLU A 117 12.07 -22.82 19.53
N LEU A 118 11.63 -21.89 18.69
CA LEU A 118 11.01 -22.21 17.41
C LEU A 118 12.07 -22.76 16.43
N GLY A 119 11.94 -24.05 16.11
CA GLY A 119 12.79 -24.70 15.10
C GLY A 119 12.55 -24.17 13.69
N ARG A 120 13.54 -24.32 12.83
CA ARG A 120 13.45 -23.84 11.44
C ARG A 120 12.28 -24.47 10.68
N ALA A 121 12.10 -25.78 10.80
CA ALA A 121 11.02 -26.49 10.12
C ALA A 121 9.63 -25.98 10.53
N ASP A 122 9.43 -25.79 11.83
CA ASP A 122 8.15 -25.27 12.37
C ASP A 122 7.94 -23.81 11.94
N ALA A 123 9.01 -23.01 11.85
CA ALA A 123 8.94 -21.65 11.34
C ALA A 123 8.54 -21.61 9.87
N GLU A 124 9.14 -22.47 9.04
CA GLU A 124 8.81 -22.60 7.62
C GLU A 124 7.35 -23.02 7.41
N GLU A 125 6.86 -23.99 8.19
CA GLU A 125 5.45 -24.43 8.15
C GLU A 125 4.49 -23.30 8.55
N ARG A 126 4.78 -22.58 9.63
CA ARG A 126 3.95 -21.44 10.08
C ARG A 126 3.92 -20.30 9.05
N VAL A 127 5.06 -19.99 8.43
CA VAL A 127 5.14 -18.96 7.38
C VAL A 127 4.36 -19.39 6.16
N HIS A 128 4.46 -20.66 5.75
CA HIS A 128 3.71 -21.19 4.62
C HIS A 128 2.20 -21.08 4.86
N ALA A 129 1.70 -21.59 5.98
CA ALA A 129 0.29 -21.53 6.33
C ALA A 129 -0.24 -20.08 6.40
N ALA A 130 0.54 -19.16 6.98
CA ALA A 130 0.16 -17.74 7.04
C ALA A 130 0.11 -17.08 5.66
N LEU A 131 1.01 -17.46 4.74
CA LEU A 131 0.99 -16.98 3.36
C LEU A 131 -0.21 -17.51 2.58
N GLU A 132 -0.52 -18.80 2.69
CA GLU A 132 -1.72 -19.40 2.07
C GLU A 132 -3.00 -18.70 2.55
N GLU A 133 -3.17 -18.55 3.87
CA GLU A 133 -4.33 -17.86 4.45
C GLU A 133 -4.42 -16.41 3.98
N SER A 134 -3.30 -15.70 3.97
CA SER A 134 -3.22 -14.31 3.52
C SER A 134 -3.58 -14.17 2.05
N VAL A 135 -3.00 -14.97 1.17
CA VAL A 135 -3.32 -14.95 -0.27
C VAL A 135 -4.79 -15.25 -0.48
N LYS A 136 -5.32 -16.30 0.13
CA LYS A 136 -6.75 -16.65 0.05
C LYS A 136 -7.66 -15.51 0.48
N ALA A 137 -7.34 -14.84 1.57
CA ALA A 137 -8.11 -13.68 2.05
C ALA A 137 -8.08 -12.51 1.06
N HIS A 138 -6.95 -12.29 0.35
CA HIS A 138 -6.81 -11.22 -0.65
C HIS A 138 -7.53 -11.51 -1.97
N LEU A 139 -7.87 -12.76 -2.26
CA LEU A 139 -8.65 -13.14 -3.47
C LEU A 139 -10.15 -12.87 -3.31
N ALA A 140 -10.64 -12.56 -2.10
CA ALA A 140 -12.03 -12.17 -1.88
C ALA A 140 -12.32 -10.84 -2.59
N SER A 141 -13.04 -10.89 -3.71
CA SER A 141 -13.32 -9.73 -4.57
C SER A 141 -14.68 -9.88 -5.24
N ASP A 142 -15.40 -8.76 -5.39
CA ASP A 142 -16.67 -8.70 -6.14
C ASP A 142 -16.47 -8.66 -7.67
N VAL A 143 -15.23 -8.49 -8.10
CA VAL A 143 -14.81 -8.44 -9.51
C VAL A 143 -13.65 -9.41 -9.75
N GLY A 144 -13.28 -9.63 -10.99
CA GLY A 144 -12.09 -10.43 -11.31
C GLY A 144 -10.82 -9.84 -10.69
N TYR A 145 -9.88 -10.70 -10.39
CA TYR A 145 -8.56 -10.33 -9.87
C TYR A 145 -7.45 -10.86 -10.76
N ALA A 146 -6.29 -10.25 -10.64
CA ALA A 146 -5.09 -10.63 -11.34
C ALA A 146 -3.88 -10.38 -10.44
N VAL A 147 -2.74 -10.97 -10.78
CA VAL A 147 -1.49 -10.76 -10.06
C VAL A 147 -0.46 -10.02 -10.93
N GLN A 148 0.35 -9.20 -10.29
CA GLN A 148 1.56 -8.68 -10.91
C GLN A 148 2.68 -9.71 -10.74
N LEU A 149 3.32 -10.11 -11.83
CA LEU A 149 4.34 -11.14 -11.85
C LEU A 149 5.65 -10.57 -12.42
N SER A 150 6.57 -10.20 -11.55
CA SER A 150 7.90 -9.71 -11.98
C SER A 150 8.85 -10.82 -12.41
N GLY A 151 8.73 -12.01 -11.82
CA GLY A 151 9.69 -13.11 -11.91
C GLY A 151 10.56 -13.26 -10.65
N GLY A 152 10.49 -12.30 -9.73
CA GLY A 152 11.11 -12.39 -8.41
C GLY A 152 10.43 -13.45 -7.51
N VAL A 153 11.12 -13.87 -6.45
CA VAL A 153 10.66 -14.94 -5.54
C VAL A 153 9.29 -14.62 -4.94
N ASP A 154 9.08 -13.41 -4.44
CA ASP A 154 7.85 -13.03 -3.74
C ASP A 154 6.63 -13.04 -4.67
N SER A 155 6.75 -12.38 -5.83
CA SER A 155 5.67 -12.34 -6.82
C SER A 155 5.35 -13.73 -7.39
N SER A 156 6.36 -14.57 -7.54
CA SER A 156 6.21 -15.95 -8.02
C SER A 156 5.48 -16.82 -7.00
N LEU A 157 5.81 -16.69 -5.71
CA LEU A 157 5.14 -17.41 -4.63
C LEU A 157 3.68 -17.00 -4.51
N VAL A 158 3.41 -15.68 -4.53
CA VAL A 158 2.03 -15.17 -4.49
C VAL A 158 1.22 -15.65 -5.69
N ALA A 159 1.81 -15.64 -6.90
CA ALA A 159 1.13 -16.12 -8.11
C ALA A 159 0.84 -17.63 -8.04
N ALA A 160 1.76 -18.43 -7.51
CA ALA A 160 1.58 -19.86 -7.33
C ALA A 160 0.41 -20.15 -6.37
N LEU A 161 0.43 -19.59 -5.17
CA LEU A 161 -0.62 -19.76 -4.17
C LEU A 161 -1.99 -19.24 -4.66
N ALA A 162 -2.00 -18.09 -5.35
CA ALA A 162 -3.23 -17.54 -5.91
C ALA A 162 -3.81 -18.42 -7.02
N GLN A 163 -2.97 -19.06 -7.84
CA GLN A 163 -3.43 -19.99 -8.87
C GLN A 163 -4.04 -21.24 -8.25
N GLU A 164 -3.53 -21.77 -7.15
CA GLU A 164 -4.09 -22.93 -6.45
C GLU A 164 -5.51 -22.67 -5.92
N GLU A 165 -5.80 -21.45 -5.50
CA GLU A 165 -7.13 -21.03 -5.01
C GLU A 165 -8.06 -20.57 -6.16
N THR A 166 -7.57 -20.42 -7.39
CA THR A 166 -8.33 -19.88 -8.52
C THR A 166 -8.91 -21.00 -9.38
N SER A 167 -10.24 -20.95 -9.62
CA SER A 167 -10.89 -21.83 -10.59
C SER A 167 -10.56 -21.38 -12.02
N GLY A 168 -9.78 -22.17 -12.75
CA GLY A 168 -9.34 -21.85 -14.10
C GLY A 168 -7.93 -21.24 -14.12
N ARG A 169 -7.68 -20.35 -15.10
CA ARG A 169 -6.38 -19.73 -15.28
C ARG A 169 -6.37 -18.33 -14.65
N LEU A 170 -5.47 -18.11 -13.70
CA LEU A 170 -5.26 -16.80 -13.09
C LEU A 170 -4.59 -15.85 -14.10
N SER A 171 -5.18 -14.67 -14.28
CA SER A 171 -4.56 -13.62 -15.07
C SER A 171 -3.37 -13.04 -14.36
N SER A 172 -2.25 -12.90 -15.06
CA SER A 172 -1.04 -12.26 -14.56
C SER A 172 -0.54 -11.20 -15.52
N PHE A 173 0.02 -10.13 -14.96
CA PHE A 173 0.53 -9.00 -15.72
C PHE A 173 1.97 -8.70 -15.36
N ALA A 174 2.77 -8.34 -16.36
CA ALA A 174 4.14 -7.89 -16.17
C ALA A 174 4.48 -6.71 -17.07
N VAL A 175 5.53 -6.00 -16.68
CA VAL A 175 6.21 -5.04 -17.53
C VAL A 175 7.53 -5.66 -17.95
N SER A 176 7.82 -5.65 -19.23
CA SER A 176 9.11 -6.05 -19.78
C SER A 176 9.94 -4.82 -20.11
N LEU A 177 11.19 -4.87 -19.74
CA LEU A 177 12.21 -3.88 -20.07
C LEU A 177 13.11 -4.36 -21.24
N GLY A 178 12.67 -5.42 -21.95
CA GLY A 178 13.41 -6.04 -23.02
C GLY A 178 14.72 -6.68 -22.55
N ASP A 179 15.81 -6.45 -23.28
CA ASP A 179 17.12 -7.03 -22.97
C ASP A 179 17.85 -6.34 -21.79
N HIS A 180 17.11 -5.64 -20.92
CA HIS A 180 17.71 -4.96 -19.79
C HIS A 180 18.19 -5.98 -18.73
N PRO A 181 19.40 -5.81 -18.14
CA PRO A 181 19.97 -6.77 -17.19
C PRO A 181 19.12 -7.04 -15.93
N TYR A 182 18.18 -6.12 -15.61
CA TYR A 182 17.24 -6.27 -14.48
C TYR A 182 15.87 -6.81 -14.91
N ASP A 183 15.70 -7.24 -16.18
CA ASP A 183 14.48 -7.94 -16.57
C ASP A 183 14.55 -9.41 -16.10
N GLU A 184 13.60 -9.79 -15.28
CA GLU A 184 13.48 -11.15 -14.73
C GLU A 184 12.60 -12.07 -15.61
N GLY A 185 12.41 -11.74 -16.89
CA GLY A 185 11.52 -12.42 -17.84
C GLY A 185 11.71 -13.93 -17.87
N ARG A 186 12.95 -14.39 -17.87
CA ARG A 186 13.26 -15.83 -17.85
C ARG A 186 12.60 -16.56 -16.67
N TYR A 187 12.64 -15.98 -15.48
CA TYR A 187 12.04 -16.59 -14.30
C TYR A 187 10.52 -16.46 -14.32
N ARG A 188 10.02 -15.34 -14.80
CA ARG A 188 8.59 -15.11 -15.04
C ARG A 188 8.00 -16.19 -15.96
N ASP A 189 8.64 -16.47 -17.09
CA ASP A 189 8.23 -17.50 -18.06
C ASP A 189 8.16 -18.90 -17.43
N MET A 190 9.11 -19.24 -16.57
CA MET A 190 9.10 -20.51 -15.82
C MET A 190 7.86 -20.64 -14.94
N VAL A 191 7.48 -19.57 -14.24
CA VAL A 191 6.28 -19.53 -13.38
C VAL A 191 5.00 -19.64 -14.22
N VAL A 192 4.91 -18.85 -15.29
CA VAL A 192 3.77 -18.87 -16.23
C VAL A 192 3.54 -20.29 -16.78
N GLN A 193 4.60 -20.95 -17.23
CA GLN A 193 4.53 -22.31 -17.77
C GLN A 193 4.19 -23.33 -16.68
N ARG A 194 4.82 -23.22 -15.51
CA ARG A 194 4.64 -24.18 -14.41
C ARG A 194 3.21 -24.20 -13.89
N TYR A 195 2.59 -23.02 -13.75
CA TYR A 195 1.26 -22.85 -13.13
C TYR A 195 0.16 -22.60 -14.15
N GLY A 196 0.48 -22.51 -15.45
CA GLY A 196 -0.51 -22.35 -16.53
C GLY A 196 -1.25 -21.03 -16.49
N LEU A 197 -0.57 -19.94 -16.09
CA LEU A 197 -1.18 -18.61 -15.95
C LEU A 197 -1.62 -18.02 -17.30
N ASP A 198 -2.67 -17.21 -17.28
CA ASP A 198 -3.06 -16.35 -18.41
C ASP A 198 -2.24 -15.06 -18.34
N HIS A 199 -1.08 -15.07 -19.00
CA HIS A 199 -0.06 -14.04 -18.84
C HIS A 199 -0.12 -12.95 -19.91
N HIS A 200 -0.08 -11.70 -19.47
CA HIS A 200 -0.05 -10.51 -20.31
C HIS A 200 1.18 -9.68 -19.98
N GLU A 201 1.95 -9.32 -20.99
CA GLU A 201 3.16 -8.54 -20.86
C GLU A 201 3.07 -7.23 -21.63
N VAL A 202 3.53 -6.14 -21.03
CA VAL A 202 3.64 -4.82 -21.65
C VAL A 202 5.11 -4.46 -21.76
N ALA A 203 5.60 -4.34 -22.98
CA ALA A 203 6.95 -3.84 -23.23
C ALA A 203 7.00 -2.33 -23.04
N VAL A 204 7.95 -1.84 -22.24
CA VAL A 204 8.15 -0.41 -21.97
C VAL A 204 9.53 0.02 -22.44
N SER A 205 9.54 0.96 -23.40
CA SER A 205 10.78 1.59 -23.87
C SER A 205 11.24 2.72 -22.94
N ALA A 206 12.50 3.13 -23.07
CA ALA A 206 13.03 4.30 -22.34
C ALA A 206 12.22 5.58 -22.66
N ALA A 207 11.70 5.71 -23.88
CA ALA A 207 10.86 6.84 -24.29
C ALA A 207 9.49 6.80 -23.59
N ASP A 208 8.87 5.62 -23.50
CA ASP A 208 7.60 5.44 -22.77
C ASP A 208 7.79 5.78 -21.30
N TYR A 209 8.86 5.28 -20.68
CA TYR A 209 9.22 5.58 -19.31
C TYR A 209 9.38 7.08 -19.08
N ALA A 210 10.18 7.77 -19.90
CA ALA A 210 10.40 9.21 -19.78
C ALA A 210 9.09 10.01 -19.95
N SER A 211 8.21 9.59 -20.87
CA SER A 211 6.92 10.24 -21.11
C SER A 211 5.93 10.06 -19.94
N ALA A 212 5.99 8.92 -19.25
CA ALA A 212 5.12 8.62 -18.12
C ALA A 212 5.58 9.28 -16.80
N LEU A 213 6.85 9.66 -16.69
CA LEU A 213 7.45 10.19 -15.46
C LEU A 213 6.69 11.39 -14.84
N PRO A 214 6.29 12.45 -15.57
CA PRO A 214 5.53 13.56 -14.97
C PRO A 214 4.17 13.11 -14.41
N ARG A 215 3.52 12.15 -15.09
CA ARG A 215 2.25 11.59 -14.63
C ARG A 215 2.45 10.77 -13.36
N ALA A 216 3.49 9.94 -13.28
CA ALA A 216 3.82 9.16 -12.10
C ALA A 216 4.09 10.07 -10.89
N VAL A 217 4.93 11.12 -11.02
CA VAL A 217 5.17 12.11 -9.96
C VAL A 217 3.87 12.75 -9.48
N ARG A 218 2.97 13.11 -10.41
CA ARG A 218 1.68 13.69 -10.06
C ARG A 218 0.78 12.71 -9.28
N HIS A 219 0.77 11.43 -9.64
CA HIS A 219 -0.03 10.42 -8.94
C HIS A 219 0.55 10.05 -7.59
N MET A 220 1.87 10.01 -7.48
CA MET A 220 2.54 9.74 -6.19
C MET A 220 2.54 10.96 -5.25
N GLU A 221 2.13 12.13 -5.74
CA GLU A 221 2.08 13.39 -5.01
C GLU A 221 3.44 13.80 -4.39
N GLY A 222 4.53 13.43 -5.08
CA GLY A 222 5.89 13.72 -4.62
C GLY A 222 6.96 13.04 -5.45
N PRO A 223 8.22 13.14 -5.01
CA PRO A 223 9.31 12.40 -5.62
C PRO A 223 9.05 10.90 -5.62
N LEU A 224 9.52 10.22 -6.67
CA LEU A 224 9.33 8.78 -6.81
C LEU A 224 10.34 8.02 -5.96
N PRO A 225 9.91 7.11 -5.08
CA PRO A 225 10.80 6.34 -4.23
C PRO A 225 11.66 5.34 -5.03
N HIS A 226 11.14 4.85 -6.15
CA HIS A 226 11.86 3.94 -7.05
C HIS A 226 11.27 3.98 -8.47
N GLY A 227 12.04 3.49 -9.45
CA GLY A 227 11.66 3.51 -10.86
C GLY A 227 10.41 2.70 -11.21
N GLY A 228 10.11 1.64 -10.46
CA GLY A 228 8.91 0.81 -10.68
C GLY A 228 7.59 1.57 -10.58
N CYS A 229 7.54 2.71 -9.88
CA CYS A 229 6.34 3.55 -9.83
C CYS A 229 5.94 4.12 -11.21
N VAL A 230 6.89 4.26 -12.14
CA VAL A 230 6.62 4.75 -13.49
C VAL A 230 6.06 3.65 -14.38
N THR A 231 6.58 2.44 -14.24
CA THR A 231 6.17 1.30 -15.08
C THR A 231 4.77 0.79 -14.77
N LEU A 232 4.19 1.20 -13.64
CA LEU A 232 2.81 0.88 -13.25
C LEU A 232 1.78 1.90 -13.76
N MET A 233 2.20 2.90 -14.53
CA MET A 233 1.34 3.98 -15.06
C MET A 233 0.89 3.71 -16.49
#